data_59f97e4021cbc4bd10841a6d11a8b620
#
_entry.id   59f97e4021cbc4bd10841a6d11a8b620
#
_cell.length_a   1.000
_cell.length_b   1.000
_cell.length_c   1.000
_cell.angle_alpha   90.00
_cell.angle_beta   90.00
_cell.angle_gamma   90.00
#
_symmetry.space_group_name_H-M   'P 1'
#
loop_
_entity.id
_entity.type
_entity.pdbx_description
1 polymer ?
#
loop_
_entity_poly.entity_id
_entity_poly.type
_entity_poly.pdbx_seq_one_letter_code
_entity_poly.pdbx_strand_id
1 'polypeptide(L)'
;MVVQLSRRAVLTGAASSLATGVMAEAPLTSVRPVARIPQADAVSQLIEQSGLSDKVGFVAADMGTGEVVEAILPELAQPPASVSKAFTTLYAIETLGADHRFETQVIATGSVIDGVLEGDLVLAGGGDPNLVTDQLAELAQRLKDTGLREVRGDFLVWDNALINLHEIDESQDDYVGYNPTITGLNLNFNRVHFEWKKEGDLFATTMDARSENFRPAVTSARIQIVDRASPVFTYRDAGNVDQWTVARRALNDAGSRWLPVRHPALYCAEVFSTFARSQGIVLKRAQEIPDLPEGTVLAMFQGVPMTELMRGMLRFSTNLTAEAAGLAATSAQAGQNRGLRTSALGMARWAEMRAGGIRPSFVDHSGLGDASRVTAADMVQFLQAKRVRDVLRPILKSIPLVDENRKTLPNTLVDIRAKTGTLNFVTSLAGYMRTATGRDIAFAYFAADLDARARGKLSGSENPPGAQSWNRAARSLQNDILRHWALRVG
;
A
#
# COMPACT_ATOMS: atom_id res chain seq x y z
N MET A 1 76.99 -3.05 -41.94
CA MET A 1 77.39 -4.44 -42.28
C MET A 1 76.39 -5.34 -41.50
N VAL A 2 75.38 -5.83 -42.19
CA VAL A 2 74.28 -6.63 -41.63
C VAL A 2 74.66 -8.09 -41.81
N VAL A 3 74.81 -8.85 -40.73
CA VAL A 3 75.04 -10.29 -40.79
C VAL A 3 73.70 -11.01 -40.63
N GLN A 4 73.22 -11.61 -41.71
CA GLN A 4 72.06 -12.54 -41.70
C GLN A 4 72.50 -13.88 -41.11
N LEU A 5 71.92 -14.30 -40.02
CA LEU A 5 72.00 -15.64 -39.47
C LEU A 5 70.91 -16.51 -40.10
N SER A 6 71.33 -17.61 -40.73
CA SER A 6 70.43 -18.53 -41.43
C SER A 6 69.67 -19.43 -40.47
N ARG A 7 68.44 -19.82 -40.88
CA ARG A 7 67.48 -20.63 -40.11
C ARG A 7 67.91 -22.07 -39.79
N ARG A 8 69.19 -22.46 -40.07
CA ARG A 8 69.68 -23.80 -39.84
C ARG A 8 70.53 -23.98 -38.57
N ALA A 9 70.79 -22.89 -37.79
CA ALA A 9 71.68 -22.95 -36.62
C ALA A 9 70.93 -23.06 -35.30
N VAL A 10 69.54 -23.17 -35.28
CA VAL A 10 68.70 -23.21 -34.05
C VAL A 10 68.28 -24.63 -33.69
N LEU A 11 68.63 -25.67 -34.49
CA LEU A 11 68.09 -27.02 -34.25
C LEU A 11 69.08 -28.03 -33.65
N THR A 12 70.23 -27.64 -33.15
CA THR A 12 71.23 -28.57 -32.62
C THR A 12 71.71 -28.22 -31.19
N GLY A 13 70.92 -27.59 -30.39
CA GLY A 13 71.28 -27.22 -29.01
C GLY A 13 70.32 -27.59 -27.92
N ALA A 14 69.49 -28.62 -28.11
CA ALA A 14 68.51 -29.01 -27.09
C ALA A 14 68.42 -30.52 -26.91
N ALA A 15 69.46 -31.11 -26.40
CA ALA A 15 69.39 -32.49 -25.92
C ALA A 15 70.45 -32.66 -24.84
N SER A 16 70.10 -32.35 -23.58
CA SER A 16 70.64 -32.91 -22.34
C SER A 16 70.19 -32.05 -21.16
N SER A 17 68.96 -32.21 -20.70
CA SER A 17 68.61 -31.96 -19.30
C SER A 17 67.65 -33.09 -18.89
N LEU A 18 68.13 -33.95 -18.06
CA LEU A 18 67.40 -35.02 -17.37
C LEU A 18 66.29 -34.36 -16.50
N ALA A 19 65.05 -34.44 -16.97
CA ALA A 19 63.91 -34.09 -16.14
C ALA A 19 63.54 -35.31 -15.29
N THR A 20 63.73 -35.19 -13.98
CA THR A 20 63.10 -36.08 -12.99
C THR A 20 61.58 -35.76 -13.00
N GLY A 21 60.85 -36.52 -13.75
CA GLY A 21 59.38 -36.44 -13.81
C GLY A 21 58.80 -36.94 -12.47
N VAL A 22 58.24 -36.07 -11.68
CA VAL A 22 57.24 -36.45 -10.71
C VAL A 22 56.02 -36.88 -11.49
N MET A 23 55.75 -38.18 -11.51
CA MET A 23 54.52 -38.76 -12.05
C MET A 23 53.38 -38.34 -11.15
N ALA A 24 52.63 -37.29 -11.52
CA ALA A 24 51.34 -37.00 -10.97
C ALA A 24 50.40 -38.12 -11.40
N GLU A 25 49.99 -38.99 -10.47
CA GLU A 25 48.93 -39.95 -10.72
C GLU A 25 47.68 -39.20 -11.17
N ALA A 26 47.18 -39.54 -12.34
CA ALA A 26 45.90 -39.02 -12.83
C ALA A 26 44.80 -39.51 -11.86
N PRO A 27 43.87 -38.63 -11.44
CA PRO A 27 42.79 -39.04 -10.56
C PRO A 27 42.00 -40.18 -11.20
N LEU A 28 41.87 -41.28 -10.45
CA LEU A 28 41.23 -42.53 -10.88
C LEU A 28 39.72 -42.40 -11.17
N THR A 29 39.14 -41.24 -10.92
CA THR A 29 37.75 -40.92 -11.27
C THR A 29 37.71 -39.60 -11.98
N SER A 30 37.42 -39.63 -13.28
CA SER A 30 36.94 -38.46 -14.02
C SER A 30 35.54 -38.15 -13.46
N VAL A 31 35.39 -37.08 -12.70
CA VAL A 31 34.07 -36.55 -12.37
C VAL A 31 33.45 -36.14 -13.70
N ARG A 32 32.52 -36.95 -14.22
CA ARG A 32 31.71 -36.54 -15.36
C ARG A 32 31.13 -35.18 -15.02
N PRO A 33 31.25 -34.16 -15.89
CA PRO A 33 30.53 -32.93 -15.73
C PRO A 33 29.04 -33.31 -15.60
N VAL A 34 28.44 -33.10 -14.44
CA VAL A 34 26.99 -33.12 -14.30
C VAL A 34 26.50 -32.04 -15.24
N ALA A 35 25.73 -32.43 -16.27
CA ALA A 35 25.12 -31.46 -17.14
C ALA A 35 24.41 -30.43 -16.28
N ARG A 36 24.82 -29.17 -16.33
CA ARG A 36 24.07 -28.08 -15.73
C ARG A 36 22.70 -28.11 -16.41
N ILE A 37 21.68 -28.50 -15.66
CA ILE A 37 20.29 -28.29 -16.11
C ILE A 37 20.20 -26.80 -16.44
N PRO A 38 19.75 -26.43 -17.65
CA PRO A 38 19.58 -25.01 -17.97
C PRO A 38 18.74 -24.34 -16.88
N GLN A 39 19.14 -23.13 -16.49
CA GLN A 39 18.56 -22.44 -15.33
C GLN A 39 17.04 -22.22 -15.47
N ALA A 40 16.56 -22.04 -16.71
CA ALA A 40 15.16 -21.97 -17.08
C ALA A 40 14.35 -23.24 -16.71
N ASP A 41 14.96 -24.42 -16.74
CA ASP A 41 14.27 -25.68 -16.44
C ASP A 41 13.91 -25.80 -14.96
N ALA A 42 14.75 -25.27 -14.06
CA ALA A 42 14.51 -25.38 -12.62
C ALA A 42 13.28 -24.55 -12.17
N VAL A 43 13.11 -23.32 -12.68
CA VAL A 43 11.96 -22.48 -12.33
C VAL A 43 10.68 -22.97 -13.04
N SER A 44 10.79 -23.44 -14.28
CA SER A 44 9.67 -24.07 -14.99
C SER A 44 9.12 -25.27 -14.23
N GLN A 45 9.99 -26.11 -13.66
CA GLN A 45 9.59 -27.22 -12.81
C GLN A 45 8.88 -26.77 -11.52
N LEU A 46 9.36 -25.70 -10.86
CA LEU A 46 8.69 -25.14 -9.68
C LEU A 46 7.26 -24.67 -10.02
N ILE A 47 7.10 -24.00 -11.17
CA ILE A 47 5.79 -23.53 -11.63
C ILE A 47 4.86 -24.70 -11.93
N GLU A 48 5.34 -25.71 -12.66
CA GLU A 48 4.56 -26.88 -12.99
C GLU A 48 4.08 -27.63 -11.72
N GLN A 49 5.00 -27.85 -10.77
CA GLN A 49 4.69 -28.47 -9.47
C GLN A 49 3.69 -27.66 -8.63
N SER A 50 3.66 -26.34 -8.79
CA SER A 50 2.72 -25.50 -8.08
C SER A 50 1.28 -25.56 -8.62
N GLY A 51 1.08 -26.06 -9.84
CA GLY A 51 -0.21 -26.05 -10.54
C GLY A 51 -0.67 -24.65 -11.01
N LEU A 52 0.25 -23.68 -11.12
CA LEU A 52 -0.04 -22.28 -11.47
C LEU A 52 0.55 -21.87 -12.83
N SER A 53 0.83 -22.79 -13.73
CA SER A 53 1.63 -22.59 -14.94
C SER A 53 1.14 -21.47 -15.87
N ASP A 54 -0.17 -21.30 -16.03
CA ASP A 54 -0.81 -20.29 -16.86
C ASP A 54 -1.27 -19.03 -16.10
N LYS A 55 -0.99 -18.99 -14.79
CA LYS A 55 -1.51 -17.98 -13.85
C LYS A 55 -0.43 -17.10 -13.24
N VAL A 56 0.82 -17.31 -13.63
CA VAL A 56 1.98 -16.60 -13.07
C VAL A 56 2.77 -15.93 -14.18
N GLY A 57 2.97 -14.62 -14.03
CA GLY A 57 3.91 -13.85 -14.84
C GLY A 57 4.97 -13.23 -13.95
N PHE A 58 6.24 -13.32 -14.33
CA PHE A 58 7.31 -12.65 -13.62
C PHE A 58 8.46 -12.24 -14.54
N VAL A 59 9.21 -11.22 -14.07
CA VAL A 59 10.47 -10.78 -14.67
C VAL A 59 11.45 -10.46 -13.55
N ALA A 60 12.70 -10.87 -13.73
CA ALA A 60 13.84 -10.36 -12.98
C ALA A 60 14.85 -9.79 -13.97
N ALA A 61 15.35 -8.58 -13.72
CA ALA A 61 16.32 -7.91 -14.59
C ALA A 61 17.46 -7.29 -13.77
N ASP A 62 18.65 -7.32 -14.33
CA ASP A 62 19.85 -6.75 -13.74
C ASP A 62 19.78 -5.21 -13.75
N MET A 63 20.08 -4.59 -12.62
CA MET A 63 20.03 -3.13 -12.48
C MET A 63 21.25 -2.41 -13.05
N GLY A 64 22.35 -3.12 -13.29
CA GLY A 64 23.58 -2.56 -13.87
C GLY A 64 23.55 -2.60 -15.40
N THR A 65 23.13 -3.75 -15.98
CA THR A 65 23.12 -3.93 -17.44
C THR A 65 21.76 -3.67 -18.07
N GLY A 66 20.68 -3.74 -17.30
CA GLY A 66 19.31 -3.66 -17.80
C GLY A 66 18.79 -4.97 -18.42
N GLU A 67 19.63 -6.01 -18.51
CA GLU A 67 19.29 -7.27 -19.16
C GLU A 67 18.30 -8.09 -18.31
N VAL A 68 17.35 -8.75 -18.98
CA VAL A 68 16.45 -9.70 -18.36
C VAL A 68 17.24 -10.94 -17.94
N VAL A 69 17.25 -11.23 -16.67
CA VAL A 69 17.91 -12.39 -16.07
C VAL A 69 17.04 -13.63 -16.21
N GLU A 70 15.74 -13.47 -15.95
CA GLU A 70 14.76 -14.55 -16.07
C GLU A 70 13.35 -13.96 -16.23
N ALA A 71 12.52 -14.59 -17.06
CA ALA A 71 11.14 -14.19 -17.28
C ALA A 71 10.26 -15.37 -17.65
N ILE A 72 9.03 -15.38 -17.16
CA ILE A 72 7.94 -16.27 -17.57
C ILE A 72 6.70 -15.40 -17.78
N LEU A 73 6.04 -15.58 -18.92
CA LEU A 73 4.85 -14.81 -19.30
C LEU A 73 4.96 -13.30 -18.96
N PRO A 74 6.05 -12.62 -19.39
CA PRO A 74 6.37 -11.26 -18.96
C PRO A 74 5.28 -10.24 -19.30
N GLU A 75 4.54 -10.47 -20.40
CA GLU A 75 3.47 -9.63 -20.92
C GLU A 75 2.07 -10.03 -20.42
N LEU A 76 1.97 -11.02 -19.53
CA LEU A 76 0.69 -11.41 -18.95
C LEU A 76 0.18 -10.30 -18.04
N ALA A 77 -0.86 -9.59 -18.49
CA ALA A 77 -1.46 -8.49 -17.75
C ALA A 77 -2.30 -9.01 -16.57
N GLN A 78 -1.86 -8.76 -15.35
CA GLN A 78 -2.44 -9.26 -14.11
C GLN A 78 -2.89 -8.12 -13.20
N PRO A 79 -3.85 -8.35 -12.28
CA PRO A 79 -4.15 -7.41 -11.21
C PRO A 79 -2.91 -7.20 -10.33
N PRO A 80 -2.39 -5.98 -10.22
CA PRO A 80 -1.21 -5.70 -9.40
C PRO A 80 -1.53 -5.73 -7.90
N ALA A 81 -2.81 -5.68 -7.53
CA ALA A 81 -3.23 -5.45 -6.16
C ALA A 81 -2.45 -4.27 -5.55
N SER A 82 -2.07 -4.34 -4.29
CA SER A 82 -1.36 -3.24 -3.62
C SER A 82 0.05 -2.93 -4.17
N VAL A 83 0.55 -3.64 -5.18
CA VAL A 83 1.78 -3.23 -5.90
C VAL A 83 1.55 -1.92 -6.68
N SER A 84 0.30 -1.60 -7.08
CA SER A 84 -0.07 -0.29 -7.64
C SER A 84 0.43 0.89 -6.81
N LYS A 85 0.51 0.73 -5.48
CA LYS A 85 0.97 1.77 -4.56
C LYS A 85 2.42 2.23 -4.81
N ALA A 86 3.22 1.44 -5.54
CA ALA A 86 4.54 1.89 -5.99
C ALA A 86 4.42 3.02 -7.02
N PHE A 87 3.47 2.93 -7.95
CA PHE A 87 3.17 4.01 -8.90
C PHE A 87 2.58 5.23 -8.19
N THR A 88 1.60 5.02 -7.31
CA THR A 88 0.97 6.08 -6.52
C THR A 88 2.00 6.85 -5.69
N THR A 89 2.96 6.16 -5.09
CA THR A 89 4.04 6.77 -4.32
C THR A 89 4.84 7.77 -5.15
N LEU A 90 5.29 7.35 -6.32
CA LEU A 90 6.07 8.23 -7.21
C LEU A 90 5.23 9.36 -7.76
N TYR A 91 3.99 9.06 -8.18
CA TYR A 91 3.05 10.03 -8.69
C TYR A 91 2.79 11.16 -7.69
N ALA A 92 2.51 10.81 -6.43
CA ALA A 92 2.29 11.78 -5.36
C ALA A 92 3.55 12.59 -5.03
N ILE A 93 4.71 11.93 -4.84
CA ILE A 93 5.96 12.61 -4.49
C ILE A 93 6.43 13.56 -5.62
N GLU A 94 6.30 13.16 -6.89
CA GLU A 94 6.73 13.99 -8.01
C GLU A 94 5.79 15.15 -8.31
N THR A 95 4.50 14.97 -8.02
CA THR A 95 3.50 16.01 -8.29
C THR A 95 3.40 17.02 -7.15
N LEU A 96 3.34 16.54 -5.91
CA LEU A 96 3.12 17.39 -4.73
C LEU A 96 4.42 17.85 -4.08
N GLY A 97 5.50 17.08 -4.26
CA GLY A 97 6.76 17.29 -3.58
C GLY A 97 7.00 16.34 -2.41
N ALA A 98 8.28 16.02 -2.15
CA ALA A 98 8.70 15.09 -1.09
C ALA A 98 8.34 15.58 0.32
N ASP A 99 8.37 16.90 0.52
CA ASP A 99 8.14 17.58 1.79
C ASP A 99 6.70 18.10 1.96
N HIS A 100 5.84 17.89 0.95
CA HIS A 100 4.43 18.27 1.03
C HIS A 100 3.77 17.66 2.27
N ARG A 101 2.95 18.47 2.96
CA ARG A 101 2.19 18.05 4.14
C ARG A 101 0.72 18.40 3.94
N PHE A 102 -0.14 17.48 4.24
CA PHE A 102 -1.57 17.77 4.35
C PHE A 102 -1.84 18.56 5.63
N GLU A 103 -2.86 19.42 5.60
CA GLU A 103 -3.21 20.29 6.71
C GLU A 103 -4.65 20.07 7.14
N THR A 104 -4.90 20.15 8.45
CA THR A 104 -6.22 20.27 9.04
C THR A 104 -6.28 21.59 9.78
N GLN A 105 -7.22 22.46 9.43
CA GLN A 105 -7.26 23.85 9.90
C GLN A 105 -8.55 24.12 10.68
N VAL A 106 -8.44 25.01 11.66
CA VAL A 106 -9.59 25.62 12.37
C VAL A 106 -9.61 27.11 12.00
N ILE A 107 -10.66 27.53 11.32
CA ILE A 107 -10.77 28.84 10.69
C ILE A 107 -11.92 29.60 11.34
N ALA A 108 -11.70 30.88 11.65
CA ALA A 108 -12.71 31.80 12.12
C ALA A 108 -13.18 32.71 10.96
N THR A 109 -14.49 32.82 10.74
CA THR A 109 -15.07 33.70 9.70
C THR A 109 -15.34 35.10 10.19
N GLY A 110 -15.14 35.38 11.49
CA GLY A 110 -15.34 36.66 12.11
C GLY A 110 -14.20 37.08 13.06
N SER A 111 -14.36 38.20 13.70
CA SER A 111 -13.38 38.72 14.66
C SER A 111 -13.46 37.99 16.00
N VAL A 112 -12.32 37.74 16.62
CA VAL A 112 -12.25 37.27 18.02
C VAL A 112 -12.04 38.48 18.93
N ILE A 113 -13.03 38.81 19.77
CA ILE A 113 -13.02 39.92 20.70
C ILE A 113 -13.12 39.35 22.12
N ASP A 114 -12.16 39.65 22.97
CA ASP A 114 -12.11 39.14 24.36
C ASP A 114 -12.34 37.63 24.49
N GLY A 115 -11.82 36.88 23.54
CA GLY A 115 -11.95 35.39 23.49
C GLY A 115 -13.31 34.90 23.00
N VAL A 116 -14.15 35.76 22.42
CA VAL A 116 -15.42 35.45 21.80
C VAL A 116 -15.31 35.61 20.29
N LEU A 117 -15.59 34.56 19.53
CA LEU A 117 -15.69 34.62 18.08
C LEU A 117 -17.08 35.14 17.67
N GLU A 118 -17.09 36.31 17.03
CA GLU A 118 -18.30 36.94 16.45
C GLU A 118 -18.51 36.43 14.99
N GLY A 119 -18.56 35.14 14.80
CA GLY A 119 -18.68 34.49 13.52
C GLY A 119 -18.70 32.96 13.68
N ASP A 120 -18.56 32.26 12.57
CA ASP A 120 -18.55 30.78 12.52
C ASP A 120 -17.14 30.24 12.74
N LEU A 121 -17.08 29.04 13.30
CA LEU A 121 -15.86 28.25 13.40
C LEU A 121 -15.91 27.13 12.38
N VAL A 122 -14.89 27.02 11.53
CA VAL A 122 -14.82 26.00 10.47
C VAL A 122 -13.71 25.02 10.78
N LEU A 123 -14.01 23.72 10.82
CA LEU A 123 -13.01 22.65 10.76
C LEU A 123 -12.83 22.26 9.29
N ALA A 124 -11.67 22.59 8.73
CA ALA A 124 -11.36 22.37 7.32
C ALA A 124 -10.31 21.27 7.14
N GLY A 125 -10.64 20.24 6.37
CA GLY A 125 -9.75 19.13 6.07
C GLY A 125 -9.08 19.25 4.71
N GLY A 126 -7.75 19.27 4.68
CA GLY A 126 -6.95 19.36 3.45
C GLY A 126 -6.62 17.99 2.82
N GLY A 127 -7.22 16.89 3.27
CA GLY A 127 -7.01 15.57 2.70
C GLY A 127 -6.04 14.68 3.46
N ASP A 128 -5.63 15.03 4.69
CA ASP A 128 -4.70 14.20 5.47
C ASP A 128 -5.28 12.79 5.73
N PRO A 129 -4.70 11.74 5.13
CA PRO A 129 -5.17 10.37 5.35
C PRO A 129 -4.67 9.75 6.65
N ASN A 130 -3.80 10.45 7.38
CA ASN A 130 -3.15 9.97 8.59
C ASN A 130 -3.62 10.69 9.86
N LEU A 131 -4.59 11.60 9.75
CA LEU A 131 -5.17 12.27 10.91
C LEU A 131 -5.78 11.25 11.87
N VAL A 132 -5.37 11.32 13.14
CA VAL A 132 -5.88 10.45 14.22
C VAL A 132 -6.45 11.28 15.37
N THR A 133 -7.20 10.64 16.22
CA THR A 133 -7.90 11.28 17.37
C THR A 133 -6.96 12.08 18.26
N ASP A 134 -5.74 11.60 18.51
CA ASP A 134 -4.75 12.32 19.33
C ASP A 134 -4.39 13.69 18.74
N GLN A 135 -4.34 13.79 17.42
CA GLN A 135 -4.03 15.03 16.70
C GLN A 135 -5.20 16.02 16.74
N LEU A 136 -6.45 15.53 16.77
CA LEU A 136 -7.60 16.42 17.00
C LEU A 136 -7.63 16.95 18.43
N ALA A 137 -7.19 16.16 19.41
CA ALA A 137 -7.03 16.64 20.78
C ALA A 137 -5.97 17.76 20.85
N GLU A 138 -4.84 17.57 20.17
CA GLU A 138 -3.80 18.60 20.05
C GLU A 138 -4.31 19.87 19.34
N LEU A 139 -5.08 19.70 18.25
CA LEU A 139 -5.66 20.81 17.50
C LEU A 139 -6.65 21.62 18.37
N ALA A 140 -7.46 20.94 19.19
CA ALA A 140 -8.35 21.59 20.14
C ALA A 140 -7.58 22.35 21.25
N GLN A 141 -6.46 21.81 21.71
CA GLN A 141 -5.57 22.52 22.64
C GLN A 141 -4.96 23.76 22.00
N ARG A 142 -4.43 23.66 20.78
CA ARG A 142 -3.90 24.82 20.03
C ARG A 142 -4.97 25.90 19.83
N LEU A 143 -6.22 25.51 19.55
CA LEU A 143 -7.33 26.46 19.48
C LEU A 143 -7.55 27.16 20.83
N LYS A 144 -7.51 26.43 21.93
CA LYS A 144 -7.62 27.02 23.28
C LYS A 144 -6.50 28.01 23.59
N ASP A 145 -5.28 27.71 23.14
CA ASP A 145 -4.09 28.55 23.38
C ASP A 145 -4.17 29.90 22.66
N THR A 146 -5.05 30.05 21.65
CA THR A 146 -5.35 31.38 21.04
C THR A 146 -6.14 32.29 21.95
N GLY A 147 -6.63 31.81 23.10
CA GLY A 147 -7.49 32.52 24.01
C GLY A 147 -9.00 32.43 23.69
N LEU A 148 -9.39 31.67 22.67
CA LEU A 148 -10.80 31.44 22.33
C LEU A 148 -11.51 30.72 23.49
N ARG A 149 -12.72 31.23 23.84
CA ARG A 149 -13.57 30.72 24.92
C ARG A 149 -14.99 30.42 24.46
N GLU A 150 -15.49 31.18 23.48
CA GLU A 150 -16.87 31.08 23.01
C GLU A 150 -16.95 31.29 21.51
N VAL A 151 -17.84 30.54 20.84
CA VAL A 151 -18.20 30.69 19.43
C VAL A 151 -19.70 31.02 19.37
N ARG A 152 -20.05 32.21 18.90
CA ARG A 152 -21.45 32.68 18.76
C ARG A 152 -22.13 32.13 17.51
N GLY A 153 -21.37 32.05 16.42
CA GLY A 153 -21.81 31.54 15.15
C GLY A 153 -22.03 30.03 15.16
N ASP A 154 -22.02 29.45 14.02
CA ASP A 154 -22.18 28.01 13.81
C ASP A 154 -20.83 27.29 13.81
N PHE A 155 -20.87 25.97 14.01
CA PHE A 155 -19.72 25.10 13.80
C PHE A 155 -19.89 24.39 12.46
N LEU A 156 -19.00 24.72 11.53
CA LEU A 156 -19.03 24.27 10.16
C LEU A 156 -17.90 23.28 9.87
N VAL A 157 -18.12 22.39 8.92
CA VAL A 157 -17.13 21.39 8.50
C VAL A 157 -16.98 21.44 7.00
N TRP A 158 -15.75 21.51 6.52
CA TRP A 158 -15.43 21.47 5.10
C TRP A 158 -14.45 20.34 4.80
N ASP A 159 -14.80 19.50 3.84
CA ASP A 159 -14.02 18.31 3.46
C ASP A 159 -13.83 18.17 1.95
N ASN A 160 -14.10 19.22 1.17
CA ASN A 160 -14.06 19.19 -0.29
C ASN A 160 -12.66 19.48 -0.88
N ALA A 161 -11.59 19.41 -0.07
CA ALA A 161 -10.23 19.42 -0.60
C ALA A 161 -9.96 18.23 -1.53
N LEU A 162 -10.62 17.11 -1.30
CA LEU A 162 -10.69 15.96 -2.21
C LEU A 162 -12.15 15.72 -2.61
N ILE A 163 -12.33 15.02 -3.73
CA ILE A 163 -13.66 14.53 -4.09
C ILE A 163 -14.17 13.57 -3.01
N ASN A 164 -15.42 13.70 -2.61
CA ASN A 164 -16.06 12.75 -1.72
C ASN A 164 -16.39 11.44 -2.48
N LEU A 165 -15.80 10.34 -2.03
CA LEU A 165 -16.03 9.00 -2.57
C LEU A 165 -16.58 8.12 -1.45
N HIS A 166 -17.80 7.62 -1.63
CA HIS A 166 -18.44 6.76 -0.64
C HIS A 166 -17.60 5.51 -0.32
N GLU A 167 -16.94 4.96 -1.34
CA GLU A 167 -16.05 3.79 -1.24
C GLU A 167 -15.09 3.72 -2.44
N ILE A 168 -14.08 2.87 -2.36
CA ILE A 168 -13.08 2.70 -3.42
C ILE A 168 -13.58 1.71 -4.49
N ASP A 169 -14.19 0.60 -4.07
CA ASP A 169 -14.68 -0.49 -4.92
C ASP A 169 -16.06 -0.96 -4.44
N GLU A 170 -17.11 -0.64 -5.21
CA GLU A 170 -18.51 -0.99 -4.93
C GLU A 170 -18.77 -2.51 -4.89
N SER A 171 -17.83 -3.34 -5.36
CA SER A 171 -17.95 -4.79 -5.30
C SER A 171 -17.52 -5.40 -3.96
N GLN A 172 -17.05 -4.59 -3.03
CA GLN A 172 -16.67 -5.04 -1.68
C GLN A 172 -17.87 -4.94 -0.74
N ASP A 173 -17.84 -5.74 0.31
CA ASP A 173 -18.86 -5.65 1.39
C ASP A 173 -18.75 -4.30 2.12
N ASP A 174 -19.89 -3.72 2.50
CA ASP A 174 -19.96 -2.41 3.18
C ASP A 174 -19.11 -2.32 4.46
N TYR A 175 -18.94 -3.45 5.17
CA TYR A 175 -18.32 -3.51 6.50
C TYR A 175 -16.79 -3.70 6.46
N VAL A 176 -16.18 -3.81 5.29
CA VAL A 176 -14.74 -4.05 5.24
C VAL A 176 -13.95 -2.76 5.42
N GLY A 177 -13.15 -2.70 6.49
CA GLY A 177 -12.40 -1.51 6.88
C GLY A 177 -11.30 -1.07 5.91
N TYR A 178 -11.01 -1.86 4.86
CA TYR A 178 -10.05 -1.52 3.81
C TYR A 178 -10.69 -0.87 2.58
N ASN A 179 -12.03 -0.69 2.59
CA ASN A 179 -12.81 0.02 1.57
C ASN A 179 -13.55 1.23 2.18
N PRO A 180 -12.83 2.18 2.78
CA PRO A 180 -13.43 3.31 3.46
C PRO A 180 -13.91 4.38 2.48
N THR A 181 -14.74 5.29 2.97
CA THR A 181 -15.02 6.58 2.33
C THR A 181 -13.75 7.42 2.27
N ILE A 182 -13.60 8.23 1.22
CA ILE A 182 -12.48 9.16 1.02
C ILE A 182 -13.03 10.58 0.92
N THR A 183 -12.50 11.51 1.72
CA THR A 183 -12.86 12.93 1.67
C THR A 183 -11.64 13.80 1.97
N GLY A 184 -11.83 15.11 2.00
CA GLY A 184 -10.82 16.05 2.49
C GLY A 184 -10.58 15.94 4.01
N LEU A 185 -11.50 15.37 4.78
CA LEU A 185 -11.39 15.25 6.23
C LEU A 185 -11.50 13.78 6.65
N ASN A 186 -10.37 13.13 6.86
CA ASN A 186 -10.28 11.71 7.20
C ASN A 186 -9.79 11.54 8.64
N LEU A 187 -10.48 10.77 9.45
CA LEU A 187 -10.08 10.49 10.83
C LEU A 187 -9.95 8.97 11.06
N ASN A 188 -8.84 8.54 11.66
CA ASN A 188 -8.59 7.13 11.99
C ASN A 188 -8.80 6.20 10.78
N PHE A 189 -8.36 6.62 9.59
CA PHE A 189 -8.59 5.95 8.31
C PHE A 189 -10.07 5.81 7.96
N ASN A 190 -10.92 6.73 8.40
CA ASN A 190 -12.39 6.71 8.27
C ASN A 190 -12.99 5.41 8.78
N ARG A 191 -12.58 5.02 9.98
CA ARG A 191 -13.06 3.84 10.68
C ARG A 191 -13.40 4.17 12.12
N VAL A 192 -14.45 3.54 12.61
CA VAL A 192 -14.89 3.57 14.02
C VAL A 192 -14.61 2.21 14.65
N HIS A 193 -14.17 2.20 15.89
CA HIS A 193 -13.91 0.96 16.63
C HIS A 193 -15.17 0.48 17.29
N PHE A 194 -15.64 -0.69 16.91
CA PHE A 194 -16.70 -1.44 17.56
C PHE A 194 -16.10 -2.50 18.47
N GLU A 195 -16.50 -2.53 19.73
CA GLU A 195 -16.10 -3.53 20.71
C GLU A 195 -17.33 -4.11 21.38
N TRP A 196 -17.30 -5.41 21.68
CA TRP A 196 -18.36 -6.11 22.40
C TRP A 196 -17.78 -7.02 23.47
N LYS A 197 -18.56 -7.19 24.54
CA LYS A 197 -18.30 -8.12 25.62
C LYS A 197 -19.60 -8.70 26.10
N LYS A 198 -19.64 -10.03 26.22
CA LYS A 198 -20.83 -10.73 26.76
C LYS A 198 -20.91 -10.55 28.27
N GLU A 199 -22.08 -10.15 28.76
CA GLU A 199 -22.40 -9.96 30.17
C GLU A 199 -23.73 -10.69 30.46
N GLY A 200 -23.61 -11.92 30.98
CA GLY A 200 -24.74 -12.83 31.09
C GLY A 200 -25.30 -13.23 29.72
N ASP A 201 -26.59 -12.98 29.48
CA ASP A 201 -27.24 -13.24 28.19
C ASP A 201 -27.21 -12.03 27.22
N LEU A 202 -26.65 -10.90 27.66
CA LEU A 202 -26.58 -9.68 26.91
C LEU A 202 -25.12 -9.40 26.45
N PHE A 203 -24.97 -8.45 25.54
CA PHE A 203 -23.69 -7.90 25.15
C PHE A 203 -23.62 -6.41 25.51
N ALA A 204 -22.59 -6.02 26.25
CA ALA A 204 -22.18 -4.64 26.32
C ALA A 204 -21.42 -4.28 25.01
N THR A 205 -21.77 -3.14 24.41
CA THR A 205 -21.14 -2.69 23.16
C THR A 205 -20.68 -1.26 23.28
N THR A 206 -19.55 -0.94 22.64
CA THR A 206 -19.05 0.43 22.52
C THR A 206 -18.72 0.74 21.07
N MET A 207 -18.93 2.02 20.69
CA MET A 207 -18.45 2.61 19.44
C MET A 207 -17.61 3.82 19.81
N ASP A 208 -16.35 3.81 19.46
CA ASP A 208 -15.42 4.89 19.81
C ASP A 208 -14.42 5.24 18.68
N ALA A 209 -13.93 6.47 18.73
CA ALA A 209 -12.88 6.95 17.84
C ALA A 209 -11.50 6.78 18.51
N ARG A 210 -11.13 5.51 18.79
CA ARG A 210 -9.90 5.27 19.55
C ARG A 210 -8.62 5.52 18.75
N SER A 211 -7.67 6.07 19.48
CA SER A 211 -6.28 6.18 19.08
C SER A 211 -5.37 5.68 20.20
N GLU A 212 -4.12 6.05 20.22
CA GLU A 212 -3.16 5.60 21.23
C GLU A 212 -3.57 6.07 22.63
N ASN A 213 -3.87 7.37 22.78
CA ASN A 213 -4.08 7.99 24.10
C ASN A 213 -5.56 8.24 24.43
N PHE A 214 -6.44 8.33 23.44
CA PHE A 214 -7.84 8.73 23.63
C PHE A 214 -8.83 7.71 23.03
N ARG A 215 -10.03 7.66 23.62
CA ARG A 215 -11.14 6.78 23.19
C ARG A 215 -12.48 7.49 23.34
N PRO A 216 -12.70 8.64 22.66
CA PRO A 216 -13.98 9.32 22.75
C PRO A 216 -15.08 8.45 22.16
N ALA A 217 -16.17 8.29 22.92
CA ALA A 217 -17.37 7.66 22.41
C ALA A 217 -17.98 8.51 21.31
N VAL A 218 -18.58 7.87 20.30
CA VAL A 218 -19.22 8.55 19.18
C VAL A 218 -20.68 8.18 19.05
N THR A 219 -21.46 9.08 18.49
CA THR A 219 -22.90 8.92 18.22
C THR A 219 -23.23 8.96 16.74
N SER A 220 -22.28 9.45 15.92
CA SER A 220 -22.35 9.45 14.45
C SER A 220 -22.31 8.04 13.84
N ALA A 221 -21.88 7.04 14.60
CA ALA A 221 -21.95 5.63 14.22
C ALA A 221 -22.59 4.81 15.34
N ARG A 222 -23.54 3.94 15.01
CA ARG A 222 -24.29 3.09 15.98
C ARG A 222 -24.39 1.68 15.46
N ILE A 223 -24.45 0.72 16.40
CA ILE A 223 -24.60 -0.69 16.05
C ILE A 223 -25.67 -1.36 16.91
N GLN A 224 -26.43 -2.27 16.31
CA GLN A 224 -27.42 -3.12 17.00
C GLN A 224 -27.07 -4.59 16.78
N ILE A 225 -27.17 -5.38 17.84
CA ILE A 225 -27.03 -6.83 17.75
C ILE A 225 -28.43 -7.39 17.43
N VAL A 226 -28.51 -8.20 16.36
CA VAL A 226 -29.78 -8.76 15.88
C VAL A 226 -29.71 -10.27 15.75
N ASP A 227 -30.85 -10.95 15.94
CA ASP A 227 -30.96 -12.40 15.81
C ASP A 227 -31.17 -12.75 14.33
N ARG A 228 -30.09 -13.05 13.65
CA ARG A 228 -30.08 -13.58 12.28
C ARG A 228 -28.85 -14.47 12.06
N ALA A 229 -28.88 -15.28 11.01
CA ALA A 229 -27.73 -16.11 10.59
C ALA A 229 -26.81 -15.37 9.63
N SER A 230 -27.36 -14.67 8.65
CA SER A 230 -26.63 -13.96 7.59
C SER A 230 -27.50 -12.80 7.07
N PRO A 231 -26.88 -11.71 6.56
CA PRO A 231 -25.46 -11.41 6.57
C PRO A 231 -24.92 -11.09 7.97
N VAL A 232 -23.59 -11.19 8.16
CA VAL A 232 -22.97 -10.94 9.48
C VAL A 232 -23.13 -9.48 9.88
N PHE A 233 -22.81 -8.55 8.98
CA PHE A 233 -23.04 -7.13 9.17
C PHE A 233 -24.00 -6.60 8.11
N THR A 234 -24.75 -5.55 8.43
CA THR A 234 -25.45 -4.71 7.45
C THR A 234 -25.27 -3.25 7.81
N TYR A 235 -25.23 -2.42 6.78
CA TYR A 235 -25.17 -0.98 6.86
C TYR A 235 -26.48 -0.35 6.40
N ARG A 236 -26.85 0.77 7.01
CA ARG A 236 -27.89 1.68 6.54
C ARG A 236 -27.50 3.12 6.86
N ASP A 237 -27.54 3.97 5.87
CA ASP A 237 -27.48 5.42 6.07
C ASP A 237 -28.79 5.89 6.74
N ALA A 238 -28.66 6.53 7.91
CA ALA A 238 -29.78 7.14 8.62
C ALA A 238 -29.66 8.69 8.62
N GLY A 239 -29.26 9.25 7.50
CA GLY A 239 -28.94 10.66 7.34
C GLY A 239 -27.53 10.97 7.87
N ASN A 240 -27.41 11.62 9.00
CA ASN A 240 -26.08 11.96 9.57
C ASN A 240 -25.54 10.89 10.54
N VAL A 241 -25.99 9.65 10.44
CA VAL A 241 -25.61 8.55 11.33
C VAL A 241 -25.43 7.24 10.57
N ASP A 242 -24.28 6.65 10.71
CA ASP A 242 -23.99 5.31 10.22
C ASP A 242 -24.68 4.26 11.11
N GLN A 243 -25.72 3.60 10.61
CA GLN A 243 -26.41 2.54 11.33
C GLN A 243 -25.94 1.16 10.89
N TRP A 244 -25.29 0.47 11.80
CA TRP A 244 -24.84 -0.91 11.61
C TRP A 244 -25.73 -1.88 12.33
N THR A 245 -25.82 -3.10 11.84
CA THR A 245 -26.30 -4.25 12.62
C THR A 245 -25.29 -5.38 12.51
N VAL A 246 -25.20 -6.18 13.58
CA VAL A 246 -24.37 -7.39 13.61
C VAL A 246 -25.19 -8.59 14.05
N ALA A 247 -24.97 -9.74 13.38
CA ALA A 247 -25.59 -11.00 13.71
C ALA A 247 -25.07 -11.53 15.06
N ARG A 248 -25.95 -11.77 16.05
CA ARG A 248 -25.57 -12.28 17.37
C ARG A 248 -24.71 -13.54 17.30
N ARG A 249 -25.01 -14.45 16.38
CA ARG A 249 -24.25 -15.71 16.19
C ARG A 249 -22.83 -15.56 15.71
N ALA A 250 -22.48 -14.39 15.17
CA ALA A 250 -21.12 -14.09 14.73
C ALA A 250 -20.23 -13.53 15.85
N LEU A 251 -20.81 -13.19 17.00
CA LEU A 251 -20.07 -12.64 18.14
C LEU A 251 -19.64 -13.76 19.08
N ASN A 252 -18.35 -13.78 19.40
CA ASN A 252 -17.79 -14.54 20.50
C ASN A 252 -18.07 -13.82 21.84
N ASP A 253 -17.63 -14.37 22.97
CA ASP A 253 -17.83 -13.76 24.29
C ASP A 253 -17.24 -12.34 24.40
N ALA A 254 -16.14 -12.05 23.70
CA ALA A 254 -15.58 -10.71 23.56
C ALA A 254 -14.84 -10.57 22.23
N GLY A 255 -14.80 -9.35 21.71
CA GLY A 255 -14.06 -9.05 20.50
C GLY A 255 -14.21 -7.60 20.07
N SER A 256 -13.55 -7.27 18.97
CA SER A 256 -13.64 -5.95 18.37
C SER A 256 -13.48 -6.00 16.85
N ARG A 257 -13.98 -4.95 16.19
CA ARG A 257 -13.82 -4.75 14.76
C ARG A 257 -13.80 -3.26 14.43
N TRP A 258 -12.96 -2.88 13.47
CA TRP A 258 -13.04 -1.57 12.84
C TRP A 258 -14.06 -1.61 11.71
N LEU A 259 -15.07 -0.74 11.78
CA LEU A 259 -16.10 -0.56 10.76
C LEU A 259 -15.85 0.75 10.01
N PRO A 260 -16.13 0.80 8.70
CA PRO A 260 -16.05 2.06 7.95
C PRO A 260 -17.01 3.11 8.51
N VAL A 261 -16.59 4.36 8.41
CA VAL A 261 -17.42 5.55 8.60
C VAL A 261 -17.77 6.08 7.22
N ARG A 262 -19.06 6.32 6.97
CA ARG A 262 -19.58 6.82 5.70
C ARG A 262 -19.86 8.34 5.72
N HIS A 263 -19.90 8.94 6.92
CA HIS A 263 -19.98 10.39 7.16
C HIS A 263 -18.72 10.90 7.87
N PRO A 264 -17.52 10.84 7.24
CA PRO A 264 -16.25 11.10 7.93
C PRO A 264 -16.11 12.55 8.42
N ALA A 265 -16.69 13.53 7.71
CA ALA A 265 -16.65 14.93 8.13
C ALA A 265 -17.40 15.13 9.47
N LEU A 266 -18.61 14.58 9.59
CA LEU A 266 -19.39 14.68 10.82
C LEU A 266 -18.79 13.86 11.97
N TYR A 267 -18.22 12.69 11.67
CA TYR A 267 -17.48 11.89 12.63
C TYR A 267 -16.26 12.65 13.19
N CYS A 268 -15.47 13.24 12.33
CA CYS A 268 -14.32 14.06 12.72
C CYS A 268 -14.75 15.27 13.56
N ALA A 269 -15.81 15.97 13.15
CA ALA A 269 -16.37 17.11 13.86
C ALA A 269 -16.90 16.75 15.25
N GLU A 270 -17.56 15.60 15.40
CA GLU A 270 -18.03 15.11 16.71
C GLU A 270 -16.86 14.89 17.66
N VAL A 271 -15.78 14.25 17.18
CA VAL A 271 -14.59 13.98 17.97
C VAL A 271 -13.89 15.30 18.34
N PHE A 272 -13.72 16.21 17.36
CA PHE A 272 -13.16 17.54 17.63
C PHE A 272 -13.97 18.33 18.65
N SER A 273 -15.31 18.33 18.52
CA SER A 273 -16.22 18.99 19.49
C SER A 273 -16.08 18.45 20.90
N THR A 274 -15.82 17.13 21.03
CA THR A 274 -15.58 16.50 22.33
C THR A 274 -14.32 17.06 22.98
N PHE A 275 -13.23 17.21 22.23
CA PHE A 275 -11.99 17.80 22.75
C PHE A 275 -12.10 19.31 22.96
N ALA A 276 -12.75 20.06 22.07
CA ALA A 276 -13.01 21.49 22.27
C ALA A 276 -13.77 21.74 23.57
N ARG A 277 -14.81 20.91 23.85
CA ARG A 277 -15.57 20.99 25.10
C ARG A 277 -14.71 20.70 26.33
N SER A 278 -13.80 19.72 26.24
CA SER A 278 -12.87 19.44 27.35
C SER A 278 -11.91 20.61 27.64
N GLN A 279 -11.69 21.50 26.66
CA GLN A 279 -10.95 22.75 26.78
C GLN A 279 -11.84 23.96 27.16
N GLY A 280 -13.14 23.72 27.43
CA GLY A 280 -14.11 24.75 27.81
C GLY A 280 -14.70 25.52 26.63
N ILE A 281 -14.51 25.05 25.38
CA ILE A 281 -15.10 25.65 24.17
C ILE A 281 -16.28 24.79 23.75
N VAL A 282 -17.51 25.28 23.93
CA VAL A 282 -18.73 24.57 23.54
C VAL A 282 -19.12 24.95 22.13
N LEU A 283 -19.13 23.97 21.24
CA LEU A 283 -19.53 24.14 19.84
C LEU A 283 -20.98 23.68 19.63
N LYS A 284 -21.68 24.31 18.70
CA LYS A 284 -22.98 23.85 18.21
C LYS A 284 -22.79 22.53 17.43
N ARG A 285 -23.90 21.91 17.04
CA ARG A 285 -23.86 20.76 16.14
C ARG A 285 -23.22 21.14 14.82
N ALA A 286 -22.28 20.33 14.36
CA ALA A 286 -21.56 20.55 13.09
C ALA A 286 -22.53 20.50 11.90
N GLN A 287 -22.25 21.36 10.91
CA GLN A 287 -22.93 21.43 9.61
C GLN A 287 -21.90 21.35 8.51
N GLU A 288 -22.11 20.45 7.54
CA GLU A 288 -21.27 20.37 6.37
C GLU A 288 -21.53 21.52 5.41
N ILE A 289 -20.46 22.08 4.83
CA ILE A 289 -20.55 23.18 3.86
C ILE A 289 -19.82 22.81 2.55
N PRO A 290 -20.36 23.21 1.39
CA PRO A 290 -19.77 22.89 0.10
C PRO A 290 -18.51 23.70 -0.19
N ASP A 291 -18.48 24.96 0.22
CA ASP A 291 -17.40 25.89 -0.10
C ASP A 291 -16.68 26.33 1.17
N LEU A 292 -15.35 26.43 1.10
CA LEU A 292 -14.54 26.95 2.20
C LEU A 292 -14.70 28.46 2.27
N PRO A 293 -15.25 29.01 3.36
CA PRO A 293 -15.38 30.45 3.50
C PRO A 293 -14.01 31.12 3.75
N GLU A 294 -13.89 32.36 3.40
CA GLU A 294 -12.76 33.19 3.80
C GLU A 294 -12.74 33.36 5.33
N GLY A 295 -11.55 33.39 5.91
CA GLY A 295 -11.40 33.53 7.35
C GLY A 295 -9.95 33.52 7.82
N THR A 296 -9.79 33.66 9.14
CA THR A 296 -8.48 33.62 9.79
C THR A 296 -8.23 32.23 10.37
N VAL A 297 -7.11 31.61 10.02
CA VAL A 297 -6.68 30.33 10.61
C VAL A 297 -6.27 30.58 12.06
N LEU A 298 -7.03 30.03 13.01
CA LEU A 298 -6.75 30.12 14.44
C LEU A 298 -5.82 29.01 14.92
N ALA A 299 -6.00 27.82 14.39
CA ALA A 299 -5.17 26.66 14.72
C ALA A 299 -5.02 25.76 13.50
N MET A 300 -3.91 25.06 13.42
CA MET A 300 -3.61 24.17 12.31
C MET A 300 -2.80 22.96 12.80
N PHE A 301 -3.10 21.78 12.26
CA PHE A 301 -2.28 20.60 12.35
C PHE A 301 -1.69 20.31 10.96
N GLN A 302 -0.39 20.09 10.90
CA GLN A 302 0.29 19.64 9.69
C GLN A 302 0.68 18.18 9.83
N GLY A 303 0.27 17.37 8.86
CA GLY A 303 0.65 15.96 8.76
C GLY A 303 2.14 15.74 8.54
N VAL A 304 2.53 14.47 8.43
CA VAL A 304 3.92 14.10 8.13
C VAL A 304 4.30 14.47 6.69
N PRO A 305 5.60 14.62 6.36
CA PRO A 305 6.03 14.83 4.98
C PRO A 305 5.55 13.70 4.06
N MET A 306 5.28 14.01 2.78
CA MET A 306 4.81 13.04 1.78
C MET A 306 5.70 11.80 1.72
N THR A 307 7.01 11.94 1.78
CA THR A 307 7.93 10.78 1.76
C THR A 307 7.69 9.83 2.95
N GLU A 308 7.42 10.37 4.12
CA GLU A 308 7.12 9.57 5.33
C GLU A 308 5.73 8.94 5.24
N LEU A 309 4.75 9.70 4.77
CA LEU A 309 3.40 9.23 4.51
C LEU A 309 3.41 8.03 3.55
N MET A 310 4.16 8.15 2.45
CA MET A 310 4.29 7.07 1.46
C MET A 310 5.04 5.86 2.01
N ARG A 311 6.06 6.05 2.84
CA ARG A 311 6.73 4.93 3.54
C ARG A 311 5.75 4.17 4.42
N GLY A 312 4.91 4.88 5.17
CA GLY A 312 3.83 4.29 5.99
C GLY A 312 2.84 3.51 5.12
N MET A 313 2.37 4.11 4.04
CA MET A 313 1.46 3.49 3.07
C MET A 313 2.04 2.20 2.47
N LEU A 314 3.29 2.23 2.03
CA LEU A 314 3.96 1.04 1.46
C LEU A 314 4.13 -0.08 2.50
N ARG A 315 4.43 0.29 3.76
CA ARG A 315 4.63 -0.65 4.87
C ARG A 315 3.33 -1.33 5.28
N PHE A 316 2.26 -0.55 5.53
CA PHE A 316 0.99 -1.03 6.08
C PHE A 316 -0.07 -1.29 5.01
N SER A 317 0.22 -0.90 3.77
CA SER A 317 -0.66 -1.10 2.61
C SER A 317 -2.02 -0.41 2.72
N THR A 318 -2.07 0.78 3.33
CA THR A 318 -3.30 1.54 3.56
C THR A 318 -3.91 2.04 2.25
N ASN A 319 -5.17 1.65 1.98
CA ASN A 319 -5.87 2.03 0.75
C ASN A 319 -6.28 3.50 0.78
N LEU A 320 -6.87 3.97 1.89
CA LEU A 320 -7.24 5.38 2.05
C LEU A 320 -6.07 6.32 1.75
N THR A 321 -4.88 6.01 2.27
CA THR A 321 -3.69 6.84 2.02
C THR A 321 -3.31 6.88 0.55
N ALA A 322 -3.44 5.75 -0.17
CA ALA A 322 -3.15 5.70 -1.59
C ALA A 322 -4.13 6.54 -2.40
N GLU A 323 -5.43 6.42 -2.09
CA GLU A 323 -6.46 7.18 -2.79
C GLU A 323 -6.33 8.68 -2.52
N ALA A 324 -6.21 9.08 -1.26
CA ALA A 324 -6.08 10.49 -0.90
C ALA A 324 -4.85 11.15 -1.55
N ALA A 325 -3.69 10.50 -1.50
CA ALA A 325 -2.47 11.02 -2.11
C ALA A 325 -2.56 11.09 -3.65
N GLY A 326 -3.14 10.05 -4.29
CA GLY A 326 -3.31 10.02 -5.74
C GLY A 326 -4.33 11.04 -6.24
N LEU A 327 -5.45 11.21 -5.54
CA LEU A 327 -6.46 12.23 -5.83
C LEU A 327 -5.90 13.63 -5.65
N ALA A 328 -5.17 13.89 -4.55
CA ALA A 328 -4.54 15.19 -4.30
C ALA A 328 -3.51 15.53 -5.40
N ALA A 329 -2.69 14.56 -5.81
CA ALA A 329 -1.74 14.74 -6.90
C ALA A 329 -2.45 15.11 -8.22
N THR A 330 -3.53 14.41 -8.54
CA THR A 330 -4.31 14.71 -9.74
C THR A 330 -4.98 16.09 -9.66
N SER A 331 -5.54 16.44 -8.50
CA SER A 331 -6.17 17.75 -8.28
C SER A 331 -5.17 18.89 -8.44
N ALA A 332 -3.95 18.73 -7.93
CA ALA A 332 -2.88 19.71 -8.09
C ALA A 332 -2.47 19.90 -9.56
N GLN A 333 -2.42 18.82 -10.35
CA GLN A 333 -2.11 18.91 -11.79
C GLN A 333 -3.25 19.49 -12.62
N ALA A 334 -4.50 19.14 -12.28
CA ALA A 334 -5.68 19.51 -13.07
C ALA A 334 -6.31 20.84 -12.64
N GLY A 335 -5.89 21.42 -11.50
CA GLY A 335 -6.50 22.61 -10.90
C GLY A 335 -7.91 22.39 -10.36
N GLN A 336 -8.38 21.15 -10.29
CA GLN A 336 -9.71 20.79 -9.79
C GLN A 336 -9.79 19.30 -9.41
N ASN A 337 -10.73 18.96 -8.54
CA ASN A 337 -11.01 17.58 -8.16
C ASN A 337 -11.51 16.76 -9.36
N ARG A 338 -11.05 15.51 -9.45
CA ARG A 338 -11.42 14.56 -10.50
C ARG A 338 -11.91 13.26 -9.86
N GLY A 339 -12.87 12.61 -10.52
CA GLY A 339 -13.34 11.30 -10.10
C GLY A 339 -12.23 10.25 -10.10
N LEU A 340 -12.35 9.23 -9.25
CA LEU A 340 -11.32 8.22 -8.98
C LEU A 340 -10.75 7.59 -10.26
N ARG A 341 -11.62 7.12 -11.17
CA ARG A 341 -11.16 6.51 -12.43
C ARG A 341 -10.39 7.48 -13.31
N THR A 342 -10.82 8.74 -13.38
CA THR A 342 -10.13 9.78 -14.17
C THR A 342 -8.76 10.07 -13.56
N SER A 343 -8.67 10.13 -12.24
CA SER A 343 -7.42 10.30 -11.50
C SER A 343 -6.46 9.12 -11.74
N ALA A 344 -6.95 7.90 -11.63
CA ALA A 344 -6.16 6.68 -11.87
C ALA A 344 -5.65 6.59 -13.33
N LEU A 345 -6.45 6.99 -14.31
CA LEU A 345 -6.02 7.12 -15.72
C LEU A 345 -4.95 8.19 -15.88
N GLY A 346 -5.02 9.29 -15.13
CA GLY A 346 -3.97 10.31 -15.07
C GLY A 346 -2.65 9.73 -14.58
N MET A 347 -2.67 8.96 -13.51
CA MET A 347 -1.51 8.24 -12.98
C MET A 347 -0.94 7.23 -14.00
N ALA A 348 -1.78 6.50 -14.72
CA ALA A 348 -1.33 5.56 -15.75
C ALA A 348 -0.55 6.27 -16.88
N ARG A 349 -1.09 7.39 -17.38
CA ARG A 349 -0.43 8.21 -18.41
C ARG A 349 0.88 8.82 -17.89
N TRP A 350 0.88 9.29 -16.65
CA TRP A 350 2.10 9.78 -16.02
C TRP A 350 3.16 8.67 -15.94
N ALA A 351 2.80 7.44 -15.58
CA ALA A 351 3.71 6.30 -15.50
C ALA A 351 4.29 5.92 -16.87
N GLU A 352 3.44 5.93 -17.93
CA GLU A 352 3.86 5.73 -19.31
C GLU A 352 4.91 6.77 -19.75
N MET A 353 4.68 8.06 -19.47
CA MET A 353 5.63 9.12 -19.78
C MET A 353 6.92 8.99 -18.97
N ARG A 354 6.83 8.48 -17.73
CA ARG A 354 7.97 8.39 -16.81
C ARG A 354 8.92 7.25 -17.16
N ALA A 355 8.42 6.09 -17.54
CA ALA A 355 9.23 4.91 -17.82
C ALA A 355 9.36 4.59 -19.33
N GLY A 356 8.57 5.24 -20.17
CA GLY A 356 8.57 5.07 -21.63
C GLY A 356 8.16 3.64 -22.05
N GLY A 357 7.12 3.52 -22.87
CA GLY A 357 6.71 2.23 -23.44
C GLY A 357 5.90 1.29 -22.56
N ILE A 358 5.78 1.54 -21.25
CA ILE A 358 4.89 0.76 -20.36
C ILE A 358 3.43 1.17 -20.57
N ARG A 359 2.51 0.23 -20.34
CA ARG A 359 1.07 0.46 -20.52
C ARG A 359 0.23 -0.06 -19.35
N PRO A 360 0.49 0.42 -18.12
CA PRO A 360 -0.33 0.04 -16.98
C PRO A 360 -1.75 0.60 -17.12
N SER A 361 -2.72 -0.14 -16.59
CA SER A 361 -4.12 0.31 -16.52
C SER A 361 -4.56 0.30 -15.06
N PHE A 362 -5.01 1.45 -14.56
CA PHE A 362 -5.48 1.61 -13.19
C PHE A 362 -6.90 2.13 -13.15
N VAL A 363 -7.67 1.64 -12.17
CA VAL A 363 -9.03 2.12 -11.88
C VAL A 363 -9.11 2.85 -10.54
N ASP A 364 -8.06 2.76 -9.74
CA ASP A 364 -7.83 3.41 -8.46
C ASP A 364 -6.32 3.59 -8.21
N HIS A 365 -5.95 4.13 -7.05
CA HIS A 365 -4.55 4.32 -6.66
C HIS A 365 -4.03 3.22 -5.72
N SER A 366 -4.91 2.45 -5.10
CA SER A 366 -4.56 1.42 -4.11
C SER A 366 -4.34 0.04 -4.69
N GLY A 367 -4.94 -0.25 -5.85
CA GLY A 367 -5.03 -1.57 -6.46
C GLY A 367 -6.08 -2.47 -5.80
N LEU A 368 -7.09 -1.89 -5.14
CA LEU A 368 -8.23 -2.64 -4.61
C LEU A 368 -9.18 -3.05 -5.73
N GLY A 369 -9.42 -2.14 -6.67
CA GLY A 369 -10.33 -2.33 -7.80
C GLY A 369 -9.86 -3.41 -8.77
N ASP A 370 -10.80 -4.21 -9.21
CA ASP A 370 -10.58 -5.47 -9.91
C ASP A 370 -10.04 -5.34 -11.33
N ALA A 371 -10.27 -4.19 -11.97
CA ALA A 371 -9.96 -3.98 -13.38
C ALA A 371 -8.55 -3.42 -13.64
N SER A 372 -7.77 -3.09 -12.59
CA SER A 372 -6.38 -2.67 -12.76
C SER A 372 -5.52 -3.80 -13.35
N ARG A 373 -4.64 -3.47 -14.31
CA ARG A 373 -3.75 -4.44 -14.98
C ARG A 373 -2.36 -3.87 -15.15
N VAL A 374 -1.37 -4.69 -14.83
CA VAL A 374 0.06 -4.39 -15.05
C VAL A 374 0.75 -5.67 -15.48
N THR A 375 1.68 -5.60 -16.43
CA THR A 375 2.53 -6.73 -16.79
C THR A 375 3.78 -6.76 -15.91
N ALA A 376 4.41 -7.93 -15.75
CA ALA A 376 5.67 -8.01 -15.02
C ALA A 376 6.79 -7.24 -15.73
N ALA A 377 6.76 -7.23 -17.07
CA ALA A 377 7.69 -6.44 -17.90
C ALA A 377 7.53 -4.94 -17.63
N ASP A 378 6.30 -4.39 -17.69
CA ASP A 378 6.04 -2.98 -17.40
C ASP A 378 6.49 -2.58 -15.99
N MET A 379 6.22 -3.44 -15.01
CA MET A 379 6.60 -3.17 -13.63
C MET A 379 8.11 -3.13 -13.44
N VAL A 380 8.86 -4.06 -14.04
CA VAL A 380 10.32 -4.08 -13.96
C VAL A 380 10.91 -2.90 -14.72
N GLN A 381 10.41 -2.57 -15.89
CA GLN A 381 10.83 -1.39 -16.64
C GLN A 381 10.61 -0.10 -15.83
N PHE A 382 9.48 0.03 -15.15
CA PHE A 382 9.22 1.15 -14.23
C PHE A 382 10.25 1.19 -13.10
N LEU A 383 10.53 0.05 -12.45
CA LEU A 383 11.48 -0.05 -11.34
C LEU A 383 12.93 0.25 -11.75
N GLN A 384 13.31 -0.07 -12.99
CA GLN A 384 14.66 0.21 -13.54
C GLN A 384 14.91 1.70 -13.78
N ALA A 385 13.87 2.51 -13.96
CA ALA A 385 14.04 3.94 -14.13
C ALA A 385 14.78 4.54 -12.90
N LYS A 386 15.88 5.25 -13.16
CA LYS A 386 16.78 5.78 -12.10
C LYS A 386 16.01 6.54 -11.02
N ARG A 387 15.13 7.46 -11.42
CA ARG A 387 14.34 8.26 -10.47
C ARG A 387 13.41 7.40 -9.62
N VAL A 388 12.79 6.38 -10.20
CA VAL A 388 11.93 5.44 -9.50
C VAL A 388 12.71 4.69 -8.43
N ARG A 389 13.86 4.11 -8.82
CA ARG A 389 14.74 3.39 -7.90
C ARG A 389 15.20 4.27 -6.73
N ASP A 390 15.68 5.49 -7.04
CA ASP A 390 16.26 6.38 -6.04
C ASP A 390 15.22 6.82 -4.99
N VAL A 391 13.93 6.90 -5.34
CA VAL A 391 12.84 7.25 -4.44
C VAL A 391 12.24 6.01 -3.75
N LEU A 392 11.93 4.94 -4.51
CA LEU A 392 11.19 3.80 -3.94
C LEU A 392 12.06 2.90 -3.08
N ARG A 393 13.27 2.54 -3.53
CA ARG A 393 14.10 1.54 -2.84
C ARG A 393 14.33 1.86 -1.35
N PRO A 394 14.61 3.12 -0.95
CA PRO A 394 14.83 3.48 0.47
C PRO A 394 13.58 3.40 1.35
N ILE A 395 12.38 3.47 0.77
CA ILE A 395 11.12 3.52 1.53
C ILE A 395 10.30 2.23 1.43
N LEU A 396 10.68 1.30 0.54
CA LEU A 396 10.10 -0.04 0.50
C LEU A 396 10.46 -0.83 1.75
N LYS A 397 9.53 -1.68 2.19
CA LYS A 397 9.79 -2.56 3.34
C LYS A 397 10.74 -3.69 2.98
N SER A 398 11.55 -4.13 3.95
CA SER A 398 12.33 -5.36 3.84
C SER A 398 11.40 -6.58 3.83
N ILE A 399 11.68 -7.51 2.92
CA ILE A 399 10.99 -8.80 2.82
C ILE A 399 11.97 -9.88 3.26
N PRO A 400 11.65 -10.64 4.31
CA PRO A 400 12.50 -11.73 4.74
C PRO A 400 12.54 -12.85 3.70
N LEU A 401 13.72 -13.33 3.36
CA LEU A 401 13.87 -14.59 2.62
C LEU A 401 13.66 -15.76 3.59
N VAL A 402 12.88 -16.75 3.18
CA VAL A 402 12.61 -17.93 4.01
C VAL A 402 13.15 -19.19 3.36
N ASP A 403 13.59 -20.16 4.16
CA ASP A 403 14.01 -21.49 3.70
C ASP A 403 12.81 -22.36 3.31
N GLU A 404 13.08 -23.61 2.93
CA GLU A 404 12.04 -24.59 2.55
C GLU A 404 11.07 -24.92 3.69
N ASN A 405 11.52 -24.76 4.94
CA ASN A 405 10.73 -24.94 6.15
C ASN A 405 10.03 -23.66 6.61
N ARG A 406 10.05 -22.59 5.78
CA ARG A 406 9.52 -21.23 6.08
C ARG A 406 10.20 -20.52 7.23
N LYS A 407 11.41 -20.95 7.61
CA LYS A 407 12.23 -20.25 8.59
C LYS A 407 12.98 -19.10 7.91
N THR A 408 12.96 -17.93 8.53
CA THR A 408 13.66 -16.75 8.02
C THR A 408 15.17 -17.00 7.97
N LEU A 409 15.73 -16.79 6.78
CA LEU A 409 17.18 -16.82 6.58
C LEU A 409 17.81 -15.51 7.08
N PRO A 410 19.06 -15.52 7.58
CA PRO A 410 19.75 -14.31 8.00
C PRO A 410 19.84 -13.28 6.86
N ASN A 411 19.50 -12.03 7.14
CA ASN A 411 19.54 -10.93 6.15
C ASN A 411 20.98 -10.51 5.74
N THR A 412 22.00 -11.18 6.22
CA THR A 412 23.41 -10.83 5.96
C THR A 412 23.86 -11.11 4.53
N LEU A 413 23.15 -11.96 3.80
CA LEU A 413 23.53 -12.40 2.46
C LEU A 413 22.66 -11.77 1.35
N VAL A 414 21.41 -11.39 1.65
CA VAL A 414 20.41 -10.95 0.67
C VAL A 414 19.60 -9.80 1.26
N ASP A 415 19.43 -8.70 0.51
CA ASP A 415 18.49 -7.61 0.86
C ASP A 415 17.38 -7.53 -0.16
N ILE A 416 16.13 -7.74 0.28
CA ILE A 416 14.95 -7.63 -0.56
C ILE A 416 14.10 -6.46 -0.06
N ARG A 417 13.87 -5.48 -0.93
CA ARG A 417 13.03 -4.32 -0.70
C ARG A 417 11.87 -4.34 -1.68
N ALA A 418 10.65 -4.61 -1.20
CA ALA A 418 9.53 -4.81 -2.12
C ALA A 418 8.18 -4.41 -1.53
N LYS A 419 7.20 -4.21 -2.44
CA LYS A 419 5.79 -4.05 -2.12
C LYS A 419 5.05 -5.35 -2.40
N THR A 420 4.31 -5.81 -1.41
CA THR A 420 3.41 -6.97 -1.51
C THR A 420 2.01 -6.55 -1.94
N GLY A 421 1.32 -7.38 -2.70
CA GLY A 421 -0.10 -7.25 -3.00
C GLY A 421 -0.82 -8.58 -2.78
N THR A 422 -2.06 -8.51 -2.29
CA THR A 422 -2.90 -9.69 -2.09
C THR A 422 -4.37 -9.29 -2.23
N LEU A 423 -5.10 -10.04 -3.05
CA LEU A 423 -6.56 -10.07 -3.10
C LEU A 423 -6.98 -11.56 -3.11
N ASN A 424 -8.26 -11.85 -3.03
CA ASN A 424 -8.72 -13.22 -3.22
C ASN A 424 -8.28 -13.73 -4.60
N PHE A 425 -7.56 -14.84 -4.65
CA PHE A 425 -6.96 -15.43 -5.86
C PHE A 425 -5.97 -14.52 -6.60
N VAL A 426 -5.32 -13.59 -5.88
CA VAL A 426 -4.27 -12.73 -6.43
C VAL A 426 -3.13 -12.62 -5.42
N THR A 427 -1.90 -12.84 -5.88
CA THR A 427 -0.66 -12.63 -5.10
C THR A 427 0.34 -11.89 -5.96
N SER A 428 0.90 -10.81 -5.46
CA SER A 428 1.87 -9.97 -6.18
C SER A 428 3.01 -9.50 -5.28
N LEU A 429 4.17 -9.34 -5.87
CA LEU A 429 5.36 -8.78 -5.23
C LEU A 429 6.23 -8.10 -6.28
N ALA A 430 6.66 -6.88 -6.02
CA ALA A 430 7.61 -6.19 -6.91
C ALA A 430 8.55 -5.29 -6.13
N GLY A 431 9.78 -5.17 -6.58
CA GLY A 431 10.81 -4.37 -5.94
C GLY A 431 12.22 -4.69 -6.38
N TYR A 432 13.14 -4.63 -5.43
CA TYR A 432 14.58 -4.77 -5.65
C TYR A 432 15.15 -5.86 -4.75
N MET A 433 16.13 -6.60 -5.27
CA MET A 433 16.88 -7.59 -4.52
C MET A 433 18.37 -7.39 -4.76
N ARG A 434 19.15 -7.42 -3.68
CA ARG A 434 20.59 -7.65 -3.76
C ARG A 434 20.82 -9.13 -3.45
N THR A 435 21.36 -9.86 -4.42
CA THR A 435 21.60 -11.32 -4.30
C THR A 435 22.81 -11.61 -3.41
N ALA A 436 22.99 -12.86 -3.02
CA ALA A 436 24.13 -13.32 -2.24
C ALA A 436 25.49 -13.08 -2.94
N THR A 437 25.51 -13.02 -4.29
CA THR A 437 26.68 -12.69 -5.08
C THR A 437 26.94 -11.19 -5.21
N GLY A 438 26.07 -10.36 -4.64
CA GLY A 438 26.15 -8.90 -4.70
C GLY A 438 25.49 -8.26 -5.93
N ARG A 439 24.86 -9.06 -6.80
CA ARG A 439 24.14 -8.56 -7.96
C ARG A 439 22.84 -7.84 -7.53
N ASP A 440 22.61 -6.67 -8.08
CA ASP A 440 21.35 -5.93 -7.87
C ASP A 440 20.35 -6.24 -8.98
N ILE A 441 19.15 -6.70 -8.65
CA ILE A 441 18.07 -6.95 -9.60
C ILE A 441 16.81 -6.18 -9.24
N ALA A 442 16.06 -5.73 -10.26
CA ALA A 442 14.66 -5.35 -10.14
C ALA A 442 13.81 -6.55 -10.52
N PHE A 443 12.70 -6.75 -9.82
CA PHE A 443 11.83 -7.89 -10.08
C PHE A 443 10.36 -7.57 -9.89
N ALA A 444 9.51 -8.31 -10.60
CA ALA A 444 8.07 -8.35 -10.41
C ALA A 444 7.56 -9.78 -10.54
N TYR A 445 6.69 -10.18 -9.64
CA TYR A 445 5.96 -11.44 -9.63
C TYR A 445 4.48 -11.14 -9.49
N PHE A 446 3.67 -11.59 -10.44
CA PHE A 446 2.22 -11.49 -10.43
C PHE A 446 1.61 -12.86 -10.66
N ALA A 447 0.67 -13.24 -9.80
CA ALA A 447 -0.09 -14.48 -9.91
C ALA A 447 -1.57 -14.18 -9.69
N ALA A 448 -2.44 -14.60 -10.61
CA ALA A 448 -3.88 -14.45 -10.45
C ALA A 448 -4.65 -15.60 -11.12
N ASP A 449 -5.71 -16.06 -10.45
CA ASP A 449 -6.76 -16.90 -11.05
C ASP A 449 -8.02 -16.04 -11.23
N LEU A 450 -8.14 -15.42 -12.40
CA LEU A 450 -9.23 -14.49 -12.70
C LEU A 450 -10.59 -15.17 -12.70
N ASP A 451 -10.67 -16.44 -13.15
CA ASP A 451 -11.91 -17.20 -13.19
C ASP A 451 -12.37 -17.60 -11.78
N ALA A 452 -11.46 -18.08 -10.95
CA ALA A 452 -11.74 -18.39 -9.56
C ALA A 452 -12.13 -17.13 -8.78
N ARG A 453 -11.46 -16.01 -9.06
CA ARG A 453 -11.78 -14.71 -8.48
C ARG A 453 -13.18 -14.23 -8.87
N ALA A 454 -13.55 -14.32 -10.15
CA ALA A 454 -14.90 -13.95 -10.63
C ALA A 454 -15.97 -14.80 -9.94
N ARG A 455 -15.78 -16.13 -9.87
CA ARG A 455 -16.68 -17.01 -9.13
C ARG A 455 -16.76 -16.68 -7.63
N GLY A 456 -15.61 -16.37 -7.03
CA GLY A 456 -15.53 -15.98 -5.61
C GLY A 456 -16.34 -14.73 -5.29
N LYS A 457 -16.31 -13.71 -6.14
CA LYS A 457 -17.13 -12.50 -6.00
C LYS A 457 -18.63 -12.78 -6.00
N LEU A 458 -19.08 -13.68 -6.89
CA LEU A 458 -20.49 -14.07 -6.96
C LEU A 458 -20.98 -14.76 -5.68
N SER A 459 -20.09 -15.30 -4.86
CA SER A 459 -20.46 -15.96 -3.60
C SER A 459 -20.87 -14.98 -2.49
N GLY A 460 -20.59 -13.68 -2.64
CA GLY A 460 -20.84 -12.65 -1.61
C GLY A 460 -20.07 -12.90 -0.30
N SER A 461 -18.94 -13.61 -0.36
CA SER A 461 -18.11 -13.91 0.81
C SER A 461 -16.82 -13.10 0.80
N GLU A 462 -16.49 -12.42 1.90
CA GLU A 462 -15.20 -11.76 2.10
C GLU A 462 -14.02 -12.75 1.88
N ASN A 463 -14.22 -14.02 2.25
CA ASN A 463 -13.25 -15.10 2.12
C ASN A 463 -13.85 -16.27 1.33
N PRO A 464 -13.93 -16.19 0.00
CA PRO A 464 -14.52 -17.24 -0.80
C PRO A 464 -13.75 -18.56 -0.69
N PRO A 465 -14.45 -19.71 -0.81
CA PRO A 465 -13.81 -21.02 -0.72
C PRO A 465 -12.64 -21.14 -1.70
N GLY A 466 -11.54 -21.68 -1.20
CA GLY A 466 -10.32 -21.91 -2.01
C GLY A 466 -9.37 -20.71 -2.11
N ALA A 467 -9.80 -19.47 -1.83
CA ALA A 467 -8.94 -18.30 -1.97
C ALA A 467 -7.70 -18.34 -1.07
N GLN A 468 -7.87 -18.74 0.19
CA GLN A 468 -6.73 -18.83 1.13
C GLN A 468 -5.71 -19.91 0.74
N SER A 469 -6.18 -21.09 0.29
CA SER A 469 -5.30 -22.20 -0.14
C SER A 469 -4.55 -21.81 -1.43
N TRP A 470 -5.25 -21.21 -2.39
CA TRP A 470 -4.66 -20.72 -3.62
C TRP A 470 -3.59 -19.64 -3.36
N ASN A 471 -3.91 -18.63 -2.56
CA ASN A 471 -2.95 -17.58 -2.20
C ASN A 471 -1.75 -18.14 -1.41
N ARG A 472 -1.93 -19.21 -0.66
CA ARG A 472 -0.83 -19.90 0.03
C ARG A 472 0.10 -20.59 -0.98
N ALA A 473 -0.44 -21.30 -1.96
CA ALA A 473 0.32 -21.93 -3.04
C ALA A 473 1.09 -20.88 -3.85
N ALA A 474 0.43 -19.79 -4.27
CA ALA A 474 1.05 -18.72 -5.02
C ALA A 474 2.19 -18.03 -4.24
N ARG A 475 2.04 -17.82 -2.92
CA ARG A 475 3.11 -17.29 -2.05
C ARG A 475 4.24 -18.30 -1.84
N SER A 476 3.94 -19.60 -1.79
CA SER A 476 4.99 -20.63 -1.71
C SER A 476 5.87 -20.57 -2.95
N LEU A 477 5.27 -20.59 -4.14
CA LEU A 477 5.99 -20.47 -5.41
C LEU A 477 6.79 -19.16 -5.48
N GLN A 478 6.20 -18.02 -5.08
CA GLN A 478 6.91 -16.75 -5.00
C GLN A 478 8.18 -16.84 -4.16
N ASN A 479 8.12 -17.47 -2.98
CA ASN A 479 9.29 -17.63 -2.11
C ASN A 479 10.35 -18.56 -2.73
N ASP A 480 9.93 -19.62 -3.44
CA ASP A 480 10.84 -20.55 -4.12
C ASP A 480 11.61 -19.83 -5.24
N ILE A 481 10.91 -18.99 -6.01
CA ILE A 481 11.51 -18.16 -7.07
C ILE A 481 12.46 -17.12 -6.45
N LEU A 482 12.07 -16.45 -5.36
CA LEU A 482 12.95 -15.51 -4.66
C LEU A 482 14.22 -16.19 -4.14
N ARG A 483 14.14 -17.42 -3.61
CA ARG A 483 15.33 -18.20 -3.20
C ARG A 483 16.21 -18.54 -4.38
N HIS A 484 15.60 -18.94 -5.50
CA HIS A 484 16.33 -19.23 -6.71
C HIS A 484 17.15 -18.02 -7.15
N TRP A 485 16.53 -16.83 -7.26
CA TRP A 485 17.23 -15.61 -7.62
C TRP A 485 18.28 -15.19 -6.59
N ALA A 486 17.94 -15.28 -5.31
CA ALA A 486 18.83 -14.86 -4.24
C ALA A 486 20.15 -15.64 -4.17
N LEU A 487 20.11 -16.95 -4.47
CA LEU A 487 21.22 -17.87 -4.23
C LEU A 487 21.91 -18.35 -5.51
N ARG A 488 21.25 -18.32 -6.67
CA ARG A 488 21.73 -18.93 -7.92
C ARG A 488 21.93 -17.96 -9.08
N VAL A 489 21.36 -16.75 -8.98
CA VAL A 489 21.55 -15.72 -9.99
C VAL A 489 22.80 -14.92 -9.62
N GLY A 490 23.92 -15.30 -10.23
CA GLY A 490 25.20 -14.67 -9.96
C GLY A 490 26.11 -14.72 -11.15
#